data_d9b0dce05a431e8426c44f661307f1b5
#
_entry.id   d9b0dce05a431e8426c44f661307f1b5
#
_cell.length_a   1.000
_cell.length_b   1.000
_cell.length_c   1.000
_cell.angle_alpha   90.00
_cell.angle_beta   90.00
_cell.angle_gamma   90.00
#
_symmetry.space_group_name_H-M   'P 1'
#
loop_
_entity.id
_entity.type
_entity.pdbx_description
1 polymer ?
#
loop_
_entity_poly.entity_id
_entity_poly.type
_entity_poly.pdbx_seq_one_letter_code
_entity_poly.pdbx_strand_id
1 'polypeptide(L)'
;MRIGLWASMVTMLCLPAVVMAQDVRLGQKTYERYCAACHGADASGNGPMRPVLTLAPRDLTVLARNNGGAFPLARVVRQIDGRDPMVAHGEPMPVYGDFFEGRDVVLKVGEGAQIRTSRQVVDLVAYLQSLQTR
;
A
#
# COMPACT_ATOMS: atom_id res chain seq x y z
N MET A 1 -24.42 -21.27 -60.95
CA MET A 1 -23.11 -21.11 -60.27
C MET A 1 -23.36 -20.38 -58.94
N ARG A 2 -23.38 -21.12 -57.79
CA ARG A 2 -23.76 -20.59 -56.48
C ARG A 2 -22.45 -20.50 -55.68
N ILE A 3 -22.01 -19.27 -55.44
CA ILE A 3 -20.83 -18.98 -54.62
C ILE A 3 -21.28 -18.89 -53.15
N GLY A 4 -20.91 -19.90 -52.36
CA GLY A 4 -21.18 -19.91 -50.90
C GLY A 4 -20.20 -19.01 -50.19
N LEU A 5 -20.68 -17.94 -49.51
CA LEU A 5 -19.92 -17.15 -48.55
C LEU A 5 -19.78 -17.95 -47.26
N TRP A 6 -18.58 -18.40 -46.96
CA TRP A 6 -18.24 -18.93 -45.64
C TRP A 6 -17.89 -17.74 -44.72
N ALA A 7 -18.79 -17.40 -43.83
CA ALA A 7 -18.51 -16.39 -42.77
C ALA A 7 -17.71 -17.07 -41.67
N SER A 8 -16.41 -16.79 -41.61
CA SER A 8 -15.53 -17.22 -40.52
C SER A 8 -15.84 -16.37 -39.28
N MET A 9 -16.52 -16.98 -38.31
CA MET A 9 -16.80 -16.38 -37.01
C MET A 9 -15.54 -16.48 -36.15
N VAL A 10 -14.76 -15.39 -36.06
CA VAL A 10 -13.62 -15.27 -35.15
C VAL A 10 -14.14 -15.10 -33.73
N THR A 11 -14.07 -16.17 -32.95
CA THR A 11 -14.40 -16.14 -31.53
C THR A 11 -13.24 -15.48 -30.79
N MET A 12 -13.39 -14.22 -30.41
CA MET A 12 -12.43 -13.46 -29.61
C MET A 12 -12.43 -14.00 -28.19
N LEU A 13 -11.43 -14.80 -27.83
CA LEU A 13 -11.23 -15.32 -26.48
C LEU A 13 -10.83 -14.14 -25.57
N CYS A 14 -11.76 -13.63 -24.78
CA CYS A 14 -11.51 -12.64 -23.74
C CYS A 14 -10.83 -13.34 -22.56
N LEU A 15 -9.51 -13.30 -22.48
CA LEU A 15 -8.76 -13.78 -21.31
C LEU A 15 -9.05 -12.83 -20.14
N PRO A 16 -9.49 -13.35 -18.98
CA PRO A 16 -9.68 -12.50 -17.80
C PRO A 16 -8.31 -11.97 -17.35
N ALA A 17 -8.16 -10.64 -17.32
CA ALA A 17 -7.01 -10.01 -16.69
C ALA A 17 -7.06 -10.34 -15.20
N VAL A 18 -6.09 -11.10 -14.69
CA VAL A 18 -5.91 -11.34 -13.26
C VAL A 18 -5.49 -10.02 -12.64
N VAL A 19 -6.46 -9.26 -12.14
CA VAL A 19 -6.19 -8.11 -11.28
C VAL A 19 -5.67 -8.69 -9.97
N MET A 20 -4.40 -8.48 -9.69
CA MET A 20 -3.76 -8.86 -8.43
C MET A 20 -4.38 -7.99 -7.32
N ALA A 21 -5.45 -8.48 -6.69
CA ALA A 21 -6.11 -7.81 -5.59
C ALA A 21 -5.14 -7.63 -4.41
N GLN A 22 -5.22 -6.46 -3.76
CA GLN A 22 -4.49 -6.17 -2.52
C GLN A 22 -5.04 -7.07 -1.41
N ASP A 23 -4.16 -7.66 -0.59
CA ASP A 23 -4.58 -8.54 0.50
C ASP A 23 -4.49 -7.81 1.85
N VAL A 24 -5.63 -7.32 2.32
CA VAL A 24 -5.77 -6.61 3.60
C VAL A 24 -5.34 -7.49 4.78
N ARG A 25 -5.57 -8.80 4.72
CA ARG A 25 -5.20 -9.73 5.82
C ARG A 25 -3.69 -9.94 5.88
N LEU A 26 -3.02 -10.02 4.74
CA LEU A 26 -1.55 -10.06 4.71
C LEU A 26 -0.98 -8.72 5.18
N GLY A 27 -1.59 -7.62 4.78
CA GLY A 27 -1.24 -6.29 5.29
C GLY A 27 -1.39 -6.17 6.81
N GLN A 28 -2.47 -6.70 7.38
CA GLN A 28 -2.68 -6.75 8.83
C GLN A 28 -1.56 -7.53 9.53
N LYS A 29 -1.20 -8.72 9.06
CA LYS A 29 -0.12 -9.52 9.64
C LYS A 29 1.23 -8.78 9.58
N THR A 30 1.50 -8.10 8.49
CA THR A 30 2.69 -7.25 8.35
C THR A 30 2.67 -6.11 9.37
N TYR A 31 1.53 -5.43 9.53
CA TYR A 31 1.34 -4.38 10.51
C TYR A 31 1.57 -4.86 11.95
N GLU A 32 0.93 -5.94 12.35
CA GLU A 32 1.06 -6.53 13.69
C GLU A 32 2.50 -6.87 14.03
N ARG A 33 3.24 -7.37 13.05
CA ARG A 33 4.63 -7.80 13.25
C ARG A 33 5.63 -6.64 13.32
N TYR A 34 5.47 -5.60 12.50
CA TYR A 34 6.51 -4.58 12.29
C TYR A 34 6.11 -3.18 12.73
N CYS A 35 4.84 -2.88 12.85
CA CYS A 35 4.34 -1.52 13.06
C CYS A 35 3.67 -1.33 14.44
N ALA A 36 2.97 -2.37 14.93
CA ALA A 36 2.16 -2.30 16.13
C ALA A 36 2.97 -1.96 17.39
N ALA A 37 4.24 -2.34 17.46
CA ALA A 37 5.11 -2.02 18.59
C ALA A 37 5.19 -0.49 18.86
N CYS A 38 5.18 0.32 17.81
CA CYS A 38 5.20 1.78 17.90
C CYS A 38 3.81 2.39 17.74
N HIS A 39 3.05 1.96 16.71
CA HIS A 39 1.77 2.55 16.35
C HIS A 39 0.55 2.02 17.12
N GLY A 40 0.73 0.96 17.94
CA GLY A 40 -0.37 0.31 18.67
C GLY A 40 -1.09 -0.73 17.85
N ALA A 41 -1.73 -1.69 18.52
CA ALA A 41 -2.55 -2.71 17.85
C ALA A 41 -3.77 -2.11 17.14
N ASP A 42 -4.27 -0.98 17.65
CA ASP A 42 -5.38 -0.19 17.12
C ASP A 42 -4.94 0.91 16.14
N ALA A 43 -3.64 1.01 15.86
CA ALA A 43 -3.02 2.02 15.00
C ALA A 43 -3.17 3.49 15.48
N SER A 44 -3.51 3.71 16.76
CA SER A 44 -3.72 5.05 17.35
C SER A 44 -2.42 5.81 17.68
N GLY A 45 -1.25 5.20 17.50
CA GLY A 45 0.05 5.77 17.90
C GLY A 45 0.44 5.46 19.36
N ASN A 46 -0.32 4.62 20.07
CA ASN A 46 -0.11 4.29 21.47
C ASN A 46 0.48 2.88 21.68
N GLY A 47 1.44 2.49 20.84
CA GLY A 47 2.13 1.22 20.99
C GLY A 47 3.03 1.14 22.23
N PRO A 48 3.43 -0.07 22.65
CA PRO A 48 4.25 -0.28 23.86
C PRO A 48 5.61 0.45 23.83
N MET A 49 6.13 0.76 22.65
CA MET A 49 7.38 1.54 22.50
C MET A 49 7.19 3.04 22.71
N ARG A 50 5.95 3.57 22.74
CA ARG A 50 5.63 4.99 22.83
C ARG A 50 6.40 5.73 23.95
N PRO A 51 6.52 5.18 25.19
CA PRO A 51 7.16 5.88 26.30
C PRO A 51 8.67 6.13 26.11
N VAL A 52 9.34 5.36 25.26
CA VAL A 52 10.78 5.45 25.03
C VAL A 52 11.13 6.17 23.72
N LEU A 53 10.14 6.56 22.94
CA LEU A 53 10.34 7.28 21.67
C LEU A 53 10.38 8.80 21.91
N THR A 54 11.37 9.46 21.35
CA THR A 54 11.51 10.94 21.39
C THR A 54 10.34 11.63 20.69
N LEU A 55 9.87 11.07 19.58
CA LEU A 55 8.70 11.56 18.84
C LEU A 55 7.55 10.56 18.95
N ALA A 56 6.39 11.09 19.24
CA ALA A 56 5.17 10.28 19.32
C ALA A 56 4.82 9.69 17.94
N PRO A 57 4.59 8.37 17.84
CA PRO A 57 4.07 7.78 16.62
C PRO A 57 2.72 8.41 16.24
N ARG A 58 2.52 8.61 14.95
CA ARG A 58 1.25 9.17 14.45
C ARG A 58 0.11 8.18 14.62
N ASP A 59 -1.07 8.72 14.88
CA ASP A 59 -2.32 7.98 14.72
C ASP A 59 -2.55 7.73 13.22
N LEU A 60 -2.54 6.46 12.82
CA LEU A 60 -2.69 6.03 11.45
C LEU A 60 -4.15 5.87 11.02
N THR A 61 -5.10 5.95 11.95
CA THR A 61 -6.54 5.82 11.66
C THR A 61 -7.16 7.08 11.07
N VAL A 62 -6.43 8.21 11.17
CA VAL A 62 -6.94 9.55 10.79
C VAL A 62 -6.17 10.18 9.62
N LEU A 63 -5.39 9.40 8.89
CA LEU A 63 -4.56 9.92 7.78
C LEU A 63 -5.40 10.56 6.69
N ALA A 64 -6.52 9.95 6.32
CA ALA A 64 -7.44 10.49 5.33
C ALA A 64 -8.08 11.79 5.81
N ARG A 65 -8.59 11.82 7.05
CA ARG A 65 -9.21 13.01 7.66
C ARG A 65 -8.23 14.18 7.68
N ASN A 66 -6.97 13.94 8.05
CA ASN A 66 -5.94 14.96 8.12
C ASN A 66 -5.39 15.37 6.73
N ASN A 67 -5.90 14.78 5.66
CA ASN A 67 -5.53 15.04 4.28
C ASN A 67 -6.74 15.37 3.40
N GLY A 68 -7.68 16.14 3.94
CA GLY A 68 -8.84 16.60 3.19
C GLY A 68 -9.84 15.50 2.81
N GLY A 69 -9.89 14.40 3.56
CA GLY A 69 -10.79 13.27 3.33
C GLY A 69 -10.21 12.19 2.39
N ALA A 70 -9.07 12.44 1.75
CA ALA A 70 -8.42 11.48 0.85
C ALA A 70 -7.21 10.82 1.53
N PHE A 71 -7.11 9.50 1.47
CA PHE A 71 -5.94 8.80 2.00
C PHE A 71 -4.67 9.18 1.23
N PRO A 72 -3.60 9.65 1.90
CA PRO A 72 -2.40 10.17 1.25
C PRO A 72 -1.48 9.04 0.76
N LEU A 73 -1.97 8.23 -0.18
CA LEU A 73 -1.38 6.97 -0.64
C LEU A 73 0.11 7.11 -0.99
N ALA A 74 0.45 8.08 -1.84
CA ALA A 74 1.83 8.27 -2.29
C ALA A 74 2.79 8.57 -1.12
N ARG A 75 2.35 9.42 -0.18
CA ARG A 75 3.15 9.79 0.99
C ARG A 75 3.36 8.59 1.92
N VAL A 76 2.29 7.82 2.18
CA VAL A 76 2.37 6.64 3.04
C VAL A 76 3.29 5.57 2.45
N VAL A 77 3.16 5.28 1.15
CA VAL A 77 4.04 4.33 0.48
C VAL A 77 5.51 4.75 0.58
N ARG A 78 5.83 6.01 0.26
CA ARG A 78 7.21 6.52 0.35
C ARG A 78 7.76 6.48 1.76
N GLN A 79 6.93 6.81 2.76
CA GLN A 79 7.31 6.79 4.17
C GLN A 79 7.69 5.38 4.66
N ILE A 80 6.93 4.36 4.24
CA ILE A 80 7.18 2.96 4.63
C ILE A 80 8.35 2.38 3.83
N ASP A 81 8.35 2.59 2.51
CA ASP A 81 9.34 2.05 1.60
C ASP A 81 10.72 2.67 1.85
N GLY A 82 10.80 4.00 1.97
CA GLY A 82 12.03 4.73 2.28
C GLY A 82 13.15 4.61 1.25
N ARG A 83 12.92 3.95 0.11
CA ARG A 83 13.91 3.87 -0.99
C ARG A 83 14.07 5.18 -1.76
N ASP A 84 13.19 6.16 -1.50
CA ASP A 84 13.36 7.53 -1.97
C ASP A 84 14.37 8.25 -1.05
N PRO A 85 15.57 8.67 -1.56
CA PRO A 85 16.59 9.29 -0.75
C PRO A 85 16.15 10.57 -0.04
N MET A 86 15.16 11.28 -0.59
CA MET A 86 14.61 12.51 0.01
C MET A 86 13.82 12.24 1.29
N VAL A 87 13.30 11.02 1.47
CA VAL A 87 12.49 10.63 2.63
C VAL A 87 13.32 9.88 3.68
N ALA A 88 14.38 9.19 3.26
CA ALA A 88 15.19 8.34 4.13
C ALA A 88 16.04 9.11 5.16
N HIS A 89 16.31 10.40 4.93
CA HIS A 89 17.18 11.20 5.80
C HIS A 89 16.39 11.97 6.87
N GLY A 90 16.59 11.59 8.15
CA GLY A 90 16.07 12.35 9.30
C GLY A 90 14.68 11.95 9.79
N GLU A 91 14.09 10.93 9.22
CA GLU A 91 12.80 10.40 9.71
C GLU A 91 13.02 9.47 10.91
N PRO A 92 12.30 9.67 12.03
CA PRO A 92 12.41 8.82 13.21
C PRO A 92 11.79 7.44 13.03
N MET A 93 10.93 7.25 12.01
CA MET A 93 10.33 5.98 11.68
C MET A 93 11.32 5.14 10.83
N PRO A 94 11.57 3.86 11.18
CA PRO A 94 12.37 2.98 10.35
C PRO A 94 11.77 2.83 8.94
N VAL A 95 12.63 2.71 7.94
CA VAL A 95 12.25 2.44 6.56
C VAL A 95 12.33 0.94 6.28
N TYR A 96 11.41 0.42 5.50
CA TYR A 96 11.22 -1.02 5.31
C TYR A 96 11.38 -1.48 3.84
N GLY A 97 11.71 -0.57 2.91
CA GLY A 97 11.75 -0.89 1.48
C GLY A 97 12.69 -2.03 1.13
N ASP A 98 13.92 -1.99 1.65
CA ASP A 98 14.92 -3.04 1.44
C ASP A 98 14.69 -4.26 2.34
N PHE A 99 13.92 -4.08 3.43
CA PHE A 99 13.61 -5.16 4.36
C PHE A 99 12.47 -6.06 3.87
N PHE A 100 11.49 -5.48 3.20
CA PHE A 100 10.38 -6.22 2.60
C PHE A 100 10.79 -6.73 1.22
N GLU A 101 11.64 -7.73 1.21
CA GLU A 101 12.08 -8.40 0.00
C GLU A 101 10.90 -9.03 -0.75
N GLY A 102 10.96 -9.02 -2.07
CA GLY A 102 9.96 -9.66 -2.89
C GLY A 102 9.83 -9.02 -4.27
N ARG A 103 8.77 -9.42 -4.98
CA ARG A 103 8.49 -8.90 -6.31
C ARG A 103 7.96 -7.47 -6.22
N ASP A 104 8.67 -6.53 -6.80
CA ASP A 104 8.18 -5.17 -6.99
C ASP A 104 6.95 -5.15 -7.91
N VAL A 105 6.01 -4.31 -7.53
CA VAL A 105 4.82 -3.99 -8.30
C VAL A 105 4.73 -2.49 -8.55
N VAL A 106 4.03 -2.09 -9.59
CA VAL A 106 3.76 -0.70 -9.89
C VAL A 106 2.40 -0.32 -9.33
N LEU A 107 2.40 0.60 -8.35
CA LEU A 107 1.19 1.12 -7.74
C LEU A 107 0.84 2.48 -8.35
N LYS A 108 -0.40 2.63 -8.81
CA LYS A 108 -0.93 3.93 -9.25
C LYS A 108 -1.32 4.76 -8.02
N VAL A 109 -0.80 5.98 -7.90
CA VAL A 109 -0.92 6.82 -6.70
C VAL A 109 -1.57 8.19 -6.95
N GLY A 110 -2.26 8.35 -8.04
CA GLY A 110 -2.94 9.59 -8.44
C GLY A 110 -2.99 9.72 -9.95
N GLU A 111 -3.33 10.89 -10.46
CA GLU A 111 -3.46 11.17 -11.90
C GLU A 111 -2.14 10.93 -12.64
N GLY A 112 -2.01 9.74 -13.22
CA GLY A 112 -0.84 9.35 -14.01
C GLY A 112 0.43 9.03 -13.22
N ALA A 113 0.46 9.28 -11.91
CA ALA A 113 1.63 9.00 -11.07
C ALA A 113 1.69 7.52 -10.67
N GLN A 114 2.90 6.98 -10.68
CA GLN A 114 3.17 5.59 -10.32
C GLN A 114 4.35 5.51 -9.36
N ILE A 115 4.27 4.59 -8.39
CA ILE A 115 5.37 4.26 -7.48
C ILE A 115 5.67 2.77 -7.63
N ARG A 116 6.94 2.43 -7.75
CA ARG A 116 7.42 1.06 -7.68
C ARG A 116 7.68 0.72 -6.21
N THR A 117 7.07 -0.34 -5.70
CA THR A 117 7.22 -0.78 -4.31
C THR A 117 7.00 -2.29 -4.20
N SER A 118 7.33 -2.89 -3.05
CA SER A 118 7.12 -4.32 -2.86
C SER A 118 5.63 -4.66 -2.68
N ARG A 119 5.26 -5.89 -3.02
CA ARG A 119 3.90 -6.40 -2.79
C ARG A 119 3.50 -6.28 -1.32
N GLN A 120 4.43 -6.53 -0.42
CA GLN A 120 4.18 -6.46 1.02
C GLN A 120 3.82 -5.05 1.48
N VAL A 121 4.45 -4.01 0.92
CA VAL A 121 4.07 -2.61 1.18
C VAL A 121 2.68 -2.32 0.63
N VAL A 122 2.33 -2.83 -0.56
CA VAL A 122 0.99 -2.64 -1.15
C VAL A 122 -0.11 -3.23 -0.27
N ASP A 123 0.09 -4.46 0.23
CA ASP A 123 -0.88 -5.13 1.10
C ASP A 123 -0.99 -4.42 2.47
N LEU A 124 0.15 -3.98 3.04
CA LEU A 124 0.18 -3.18 4.27
C LEU A 124 -0.60 -1.86 4.12
N VAL A 125 -0.39 -1.16 3.03
CA VAL A 125 -1.10 0.10 2.74
C VAL A 125 -2.60 -0.13 2.56
N ALA A 126 -3.02 -1.22 1.93
CA ALA A 126 -4.43 -1.61 1.84
C ALA A 126 -5.06 -1.82 3.22
N TYR A 127 -4.32 -2.46 4.14
CA TYR A 127 -4.76 -2.58 5.53
C TYR A 127 -4.90 -1.20 6.19
N LEU A 128 -3.90 -0.31 6.08
CA LEU A 128 -3.98 1.04 6.65
C LEU A 128 -5.14 1.86 6.07
N GLN A 129 -5.46 1.69 4.79
CA GLN A 129 -6.64 2.31 4.18
C GLN A 129 -7.95 1.79 4.79
N SER A 130 -8.02 0.50 5.15
CA SER A 130 -9.20 -0.10 5.77
C SER A 130 -9.47 0.40 7.20
N LEU A 131 -8.44 0.93 7.87
CA LEU A 131 -8.53 1.47 9.23
C LEU A 131 -9.02 2.92 9.29
N GLN A 132 -9.17 3.61 8.14
CA GLN A 132 -9.46 5.04 8.16
C GLN A 132 -10.85 5.33 8.74
N THR A 133 -10.86 6.15 9.79
CA THR A 133 -12.09 6.71 10.37
C THR A 133 -12.54 7.92 9.54
N ARG A 134 -13.85 8.03 9.33
CA ARG A 134 -14.47 9.18 8.64
C ARG A 134 -14.54 10.41 9.51
#